data_ddedd9565c9a3cc182d9ea32b2d15c57
#
_entry.id   ddedd9565c9a3cc182d9ea32b2d15c57
#
_cell.length_a   1.000
_cell.length_b   1.000
_cell.length_c   1.000
_cell.angle_alpha   90.00
_cell.angle_beta   90.00
_cell.angle_gamma   90.00
#
_symmetry.space_group_name_H-M   'P 1'
#
loop_
_entity.id
_entity.type
_entity.pdbx_description
1 polymer ?
#
loop_
_entity_poly.entity_id
_entity_poly.type
_entity_poly.pdbx_seq_one_letter_code
_entity_poly.pdbx_strand_id
1 'polypeptide(L)'
;MVSKDFGFLGNHTISWDASRPNISFMSGKITLNNSQNRPTILFDDGLYTCLYYDGSGTDKDFVMNNGTSSILLKSLATRKSKIVINAGNTGITINETTNSITSTSNITTASDINIKDIISEDTCFTVDNIADAPFFDYTYKNDESKNVQIGTSAQYWQTVCPNSVKANEDGILGLNYQGVALGSAICLAKKIKEQQSEIDELKSQIAELKTLINNK
;
A
#
# COMPACT_ATOMS: atom_id res chain seq x y z
N MET A 1 14.29 -18.17 -48.15
CA MET A 1 13.90 -18.59 -46.81
C MET A 1 12.39 -18.83 -46.86
N VAL A 2 11.93 -20.09 -46.82
CA VAL A 2 10.50 -20.42 -46.90
C VAL A 2 9.92 -20.30 -45.51
N SER A 3 9.04 -19.31 -45.28
CA SER A 3 8.24 -19.27 -44.05
C SER A 3 7.27 -20.46 -44.07
N LYS A 4 7.45 -21.43 -43.23
CA LYS A 4 6.43 -22.45 -42.98
C LYS A 4 5.53 -21.95 -41.87
N ASP A 5 4.37 -21.45 -42.25
CA ASP A 5 3.30 -21.21 -41.30
C ASP A 5 2.76 -22.56 -40.85
N PHE A 6 2.92 -22.89 -39.58
CA PHE A 6 2.21 -24.00 -38.97
C PHE A 6 0.79 -23.54 -38.64
N GLY A 7 -0.12 -23.67 -39.59
CA GLY A 7 -1.54 -23.43 -39.35
C GLY A 7 -2.20 -24.72 -38.83
N PHE A 8 -2.71 -24.67 -37.62
CA PHE A 8 -3.56 -25.73 -37.08
C PHE A 8 -5.03 -25.32 -37.23
N LEU A 9 -5.82 -26.12 -37.95
CA LEU A 9 -7.27 -26.01 -38.00
C LEU A 9 -7.88 -27.00 -37.00
N GLY A 10 -8.58 -26.51 -36.00
CA GLY A 10 -9.24 -27.32 -34.96
C GLY A 10 -8.49 -27.39 -33.64
N ASN A 11 -8.89 -28.28 -32.74
CA ASN A 11 -8.24 -28.50 -31.45
C ASN A 11 -6.91 -29.27 -31.64
N HIS A 12 -5.85 -28.54 -31.90
CA HIS A 12 -4.54 -29.12 -32.00
C HIS A 12 -3.70 -28.74 -30.77
N THR A 13 -3.11 -29.73 -30.14
CA THR A 13 -2.14 -29.58 -29.08
C THR A 13 -0.74 -29.76 -29.63
N ILE A 14 0.18 -28.86 -29.29
CA ILE A 14 1.61 -29.15 -29.36
C ILE A 14 1.91 -29.94 -28.12
N SER A 15 1.97 -31.29 -28.25
CA SER A 15 2.34 -32.14 -27.12
C SER A 15 3.84 -32.05 -26.84
N TRP A 16 4.19 -32.06 -25.60
CA TRP A 16 5.51 -31.89 -25.09
C TRP A 16 6.08 -33.20 -24.59
N ASP A 17 7.32 -33.48 -24.96
CA ASP A 17 8.09 -34.60 -24.40
C ASP A 17 8.79 -34.13 -23.13
N ALA A 18 8.54 -34.79 -22.01
CA ALA A 18 9.16 -34.50 -20.71
C ALA A 18 10.70 -34.53 -20.71
N SER A 19 11.30 -35.15 -21.74
CA SER A 19 12.76 -35.17 -21.94
C SER A 19 13.31 -33.85 -22.53
N ARG A 20 12.44 -32.92 -22.97
CA ARG A 20 12.84 -31.64 -23.60
C ARG A 20 12.10 -30.44 -22.98
N PRO A 21 12.57 -29.90 -21.85
CA PRO A 21 11.82 -28.96 -21.04
C PRO A 21 11.75 -27.52 -21.58
N ASN A 22 12.22 -27.19 -22.79
CA ASN A 22 12.25 -25.82 -23.27
C ASN A 22 11.79 -25.63 -24.71
N ILE A 23 10.76 -24.81 -24.95
CA ILE A 23 10.54 -24.15 -26.25
C ILE A 23 11.23 -22.79 -26.17
N SER A 24 12.33 -22.62 -26.90
CA SER A 24 12.98 -21.31 -26.97
C SER A 24 12.72 -20.66 -28.33
N PHE A 25 12.34 -19.37 -28.28
CA PHE A 25 12.23 -18.53 -29.46
C PHE A 25 13.45 -17.60 -29.47
N MET A 26 14.33 -17.75 -30.45
CA MET A 26 15.56 -16.95 -30.52
C MET A 26 15.32 -15.52 -31.03
N SER A 27 14.24 -15.29 -31.75
CA SER A 27 13.74 -13.95 -32.16
C SER A 27 12.30 -14.06 -32.64
N GLY A 28 11.49 -13.05 -32.32
CA GLY A 28 10.10 -12.97 -32.75
C GLY A 28 9.12 -12.83 -31.55
N LYS A 29 7.86 -12.80 -31.86
CA LYS A 29 6.77 -12.75 -30.88
C LYS A 29 5.89 -13.98 -30.97
N ILE A 30 5.38 -14.44 -29.84
CA ILE A 30 4.26 -15.39 -29.80
C ILE A 30 2.99 -14.55 -29.92
N THR A 31 2.20 -14.79 -30.96
CA THR A 31 0.89 -14.17 -31.12
C THR A 31 -0.16 -15.23 -30.82
N LEU A 32 -0.94 -14.99 -29.77
CA LEU A 32 -2.11 -15.80 -29.45
C LEU A 32 -3.34 -15.04 -29.93
N ASN A 33 -4.04 -15.61 -30.92
CA ASN A 33 -5.30 -15.08 -31.45
C ASN A 33 -6.44 -16.02 -31.09
N ASN A 34 -7.47 -15.47 -30.46
CA ASN A 34 -8.70 -16.19 -30.17
C ASN A 34 -9.89 -15.36 -30.65
N SER A 35 -10.83 -15.98 -31.37
CA SER A 35 -12.06 -15.35 -31.83
C SER A 35 -12.98 -14.85 -30.71
N GLN A 36 -12.74 -15.32 -29.48
CA GLN A 36 -13.49 -14.91 -28.27
C GLN A 36 -12.77 -13.86 -27.44
N ASN A 37 -11.73 -13.22 -27.97
CA ASN A 37 -10.97 -12.16 -27.30
C ASN A 37 -10.28 -12.55 -25.96
N ARG A 38 -10.03 -13.83 -25.73
CA ARG A 38 -9.36 -14.35 -24.52
C ARG A 38 -8.19 -15.27 -24.87
N PRO A 39 -7.11 -14.77 -25.49
CA PRO A 39 -5.93 -15.59 -25.69
C PRO A 39 -5.36 -15.99 -24.32
N THR A 40 -5.15 -17.27 -24.11
CA THR A 40 -4.78 -17.85 -22.82
C THR A 40 -3.54 -18.72 -22.97
N ILE A 41 -2.58 -18.59 -22.03
CA ILE A 41 -1.55 -19.58 -21.79
C ILE A 41 -2.00 -20.35 -20.53
N LEU A 42 -2.34 -21.61 -20.70
CA LEU A 42 -2.77 -22.48 -19.62
C LEU A 42 -1.58 -23.32 -19.17
N PHE A 43 -1.32 -23.31 -17.87
CA PHE A 43 -0.43 -24.27 -17.21
C PHE A 43 -1.34 -25.35 -16.63
N ASP A 44 -1.38 -26.51 -17.29
CA ASP A 44 -2.27 -27.61 -16.89
C ASP A 44 -1.65 -28.38 -15.73
N ASP A 45 -1.88 -27.88 -14.54
CA ASP A 45 -1.54 -28.54 -13.28
C ASP A 45 -2.78 -29.09 -12.55
N GLY A 46 -3.94 -29.11 -13.25
CA GLY A 46 -5.23 -29.50 -12.70
C GLY A 46 -5.90 -28.45 -11.83
N LEU A 47 -5.32 -27.25 -11.69
CA LEU A 47 -5.77 -26.18 -10.78
C LEU A 47 -6.09 -24.85 -11.48
N TYR A 48 -6.32 -24.83 -12.78
CA TYR A 48 -6.68 -23.63 -13.54
C TYR A 48 -5.64 -22.48 -13.46
N THR A 49 -4.36 -22.82 -13.42
CA THR A 49 -3.31 -21.80 -13.51
C THR A 49 -3.22 -21.28 -14.94
N CYS A 50 -3.46 -20.01 -15.14
CA CYS A 50 -3.47 -19.42 -16.48
C CYS A 50 -2.94 -17.99 -16.51
N LEU A 51 -2.47 -17.61 -17.70
CA LEU A 51 -2.15 -16.25 -18.09
C LEU A 51 -3.06 -15.92 -19.27
N TYR A 52 -3.93 -14.93 -19.16
CA TYR A 52 -4.82 -14.58 -20.25
C TYR A 52 -5.06 -13.08 -20.34
N TYR A 53 -5.51 -12.67 -21.50
CA TYR A 53 -6.00 -11.33 -21.77
C TYR A 53 -7.52 -11.40 -21.95
N ASP A 54 -8.27 -10.67 -21.12
CA ASP A 54 -9.71 -10.55 -21.25
C ASP A 54 -10.07 -9.26 -21.98
N GLY A 55 -10.51 -9.40 -23.24
CA GLY A 55 -10.93 -8.30 -24.09
C GLY A 55 -12.42 -8.33 -24.41
N SER A 56 -13.22 -9.10 -23.67
CA SER A 56 -14.64 -9.32 -23.96
C SER A 56 -15.56 -8.13 -23.66
N GLY A 57 -15.06 -7.13 -22.90
CA GLY A 57 -15.79 -5.92 -22.55
C GLY A 57 -15.12 -4.63 -23.05
N THR A 58 -15.59 -3.51 -22.53
CA THR A 58 -14.95 -2.21 -22.72
C THR A 58 -13.61 -2.10 -21.98
N ASP A 59 -13.43 -2.92 -20.95
CA ASP A 59 -12.22 -3.03 -20.15
C ASP A 59 -11.29 -4.11 -20.76
N LYS A 60 -9.99 -3.90 -20.61
CA LYS A 60 -8.97 -4.81 -21.13
C LYS A 60 -8.06 -5.23 -20.00
N ASP A 61 -8.17 -6.49 -19.61
CA ASP A 61 -7.50 -7.02 -18.44
C ASP A 61 -6.39 -7.99 -18.82
N PHE A 62 -5.23 -7.83 -18.21
CA PHE A 62 -4.20 -8.85 -18.17
C PHE A 62 -4.27 -9.57 -16.83
N VAL A 63 -4.44 -10.87 -16.86
CA VAL A 63 -4.72 -11.68 -15.67
C VAL A 63 -3.72 -12.81 -15.53
N MET A 64 -3.10 -12.90 -14.35
CA MET A 64 -2.40 -14.11 -13.87
C MET A 64 -3.28 -14.74 -12.79
N ASN A 65 -3.69 -15.98 -12.98
CA ASN A 65 -4.66 -16.66 -12.10
C ASN A 65 -4.25 -18.09 -11.82
N ASN A 66 -4.45 -18.57 -10.59
CA ASN A 66 -4.28 -19.96 -10.19
C ASN A 66 -5.56 -20.54 -9.54
N GLY A 67 -6.74 -20.09 -9.96
CA GLY A 67 -8.02 -20.52 -9.42
C GLY A 67 -8.49 -19.70 -8.21
N THR A 68 -7.69 -19.58 -7.17
CA THR A 68 -8.06 -18.87 -5.93
C THR A 68 -7.34 -17.54 -5.75
N SER A 69 -6.22 -17.34 -6.42
CA SER A 69 -5.41 -16.13 -6.33
C SER A 69 -5.18 -15.52 -7.70
N SER A 70 -5.16 -14.20 -7.80
CA SER A 70 -4.94 -13.51 -9.06
C SER A 70 -4.15 -12.24 -8.91
N ILE A 71 -3.37 -11.91 -9.96
CA ILE A 71 -2.84 -10.57 -10.21
C ILE A 71 -3.57 -10.08 -11.46
N LEU A 72 -4.23 -8.95 -11.34
CA LEU A 72 -5.07 -8.39 -12.37
C LEU A 72 -4.64 -6.96 -12.67
N LEU A 73 -4.19 -6.71 -13.89
CA LEU A 73 -3.92 -5.37 -14.40
C LEU A 73 -5.10 -4.96 -15.27
N LYS A 74 -5.92 -4.05 -14.77
CA LYS A 74 -7.12 -3.55 -15.45
C LYS A 74 -6.84 -2.25 -16.17
N SER A 75 -7.22 -2.18 -17.44
CA SER A 75 -7.31 -0.93 -18.18
C SER A 75 -8.78 -0.62 -18.42
N LEU A 76 -9.33 0.33 -17.67
CA LEU A 76 -10.71 0.75 -17.82
C LEU A 76 -10.91 1.55 -19.12
N ALA A 77 -12.12 1.52 -19.68
CA ALA A 77 -12.47 2.24 -20.91
C ALA A 77 -12.20 3.76 -20.84
N THR A 78 -12.15 4.31 -19.64
CA THR A 78 -11.88 5.73 -19.36
C THR A 78 -10.38 6.06 -19.23
N ARG A 79 -9.47 5.16 -19.66
CA ARG A 79 -8.01 5.27 -19.49
C ARG A 79 -7.52 5.29 -18.03
N LYS A 80 -8.33 4.88 -17.09
CA LYS A 80 -7.95 4.74 -15.69
C LYS A 80 -7.50 3.31 -15.41
N SER A 81 -6.44 3.17 -14.65
CA SER A 81 -5.81 1.87 -14.39
C SER A 81 -6.11 1.36 -12.99
N LYS A 82 -6.17 0.05 -12.86
CA LYS A 82 -6.36 -0.61 -11.58
C LYS A 82 -5.47 -1.84 -11.48
N ILE A 83 -4.76 -2.00 -10.38
CA ILE A 83 -4.02 -3.21 -10.05
C ILE A 83 -4.74 -3.90 -8.90
N VAL A 84 -5.05 -5.18 -9.06
CA VAL A 84 -5.68 -5.99 -8.01
C VAL A 84 -4.83 -7.24 -7.79
N ILE A 85 -4.45 -7.48 -6.56
CA ILE A 85 -3.75 -8.69 -6.14
C ILE A 85 -4.63 -9.37 -5.12
N ASN A 86 -5.14 -10.57 -5.43
CA ASN A 86 -6.04 -11.33 -4.58
C ASN A 86 -5.42 -12.67 -4.16
N ALA A 87 -5.73 -13.07 -2.95
CA ALA A 87 -5.47 -14.41 -2.42
C ALA A 87 -6.74 -14.87 -1.69
N GLY A 88 -7.57 -15.67 -2.37
CA GLY A 88 -8.91 -16.02 -1.88
C GLY A 88 -9.77 -14.76 -1.68
N ASN A 89 -10.27 -14.56 -0.46
CA ASN A 89 -11.12 -13.41 -0.09
C ASN A 89 -10.32 -12.18 0.38
N THR A 90 -8.98 -12.24 0.38
CA THR A 90 -8.12 -11.14 0.79
C THR A 90 -7.39 -10.55 -0.41
N GLY A 91 -7.14 -9.25 -0.39
CA GLY A 91 -6.44 -8.63 -1.51
C GLY A 91 -6.07 -7.17 -1.26
N ILE A 92 -5.23 -6.68 -2.16
CA ILE A 92 -4.83 -5.28 -2.25
C ILE A 92 -5.31 -4.75 -3.60
N THR A 93 -5.95 -3.60 -3.59
CA THR A 93 -6.37 -2.88 -4.78
C THR A 93 -5.69 -1.52 -4.82
N ILE A 94 -4.99 -1.23 -5.91
CA ILE A 94 -4.49 0.10 -6.26
C ILE A 94 -5.44 0.64 -7.33
N ASN A 95 -6.11 1.74 -7.07
CA ASN A 95 -7.18 2.28 -7.92
C ASN A 95 -6.92 3.75 -8.27
N GLU A 96 -6.60 4.02 -9.53
CA GLU A 96 -6.38 5.36 -10.04
C GLU A 96 -7.68 6.21 -10.01
N THR A 97 -8.85 5.58 -10.26
CA THR A 97 -10.12 6.31 -10.28
C THR A 97 -10.46 6.95 -8.94
N THR A 98 -10.17 6.25 -7.84
CA THR A 98 -10.43 6.74 -6.48
C THR A 98 -9.17 7.28 -5.80
N ASN A 99 -8.04 7.26 -6.50
CA ASN A 99 -6.72 7.65 -6.00
C ASN A 99 -6.39 7.00 -4.66
N SER A 100 -6.62 5.69 -4.56
CA SER A 100 -6.52 4.95 -3.31
C SER A 100 -5.81 3.61 -3.44
N ILE A 101 -5.23 3.18 -2.32
CA ILE A 101 -4.78 1.81 -2.09
C ILE A 101 -5.65 1.25 -0.98
N THR A 102 -6.38 0.18 -1.26
CA THR A 102 -7.26 -0.48 -0.29
C THR A 102 -6.83 -1.93 -0.05
N SER A 103 -6.98 -2.40 1.17
CA SER A 103 -6.79 -3.80 1.54
C SER A 103 -8.07 -4.33 2.17
N THR A 104 -8.44 -5.57 1.84
CA THR A 104 -9.59 -6.26 2.46
C THR A 104 -9.22 -6.92 3.79
N SER A 105 -7.97 -6.85 4.20
CA SER A 105 -7.47 -7.37 5.48
C SER A 105 -6.48 -6.39 6.11
N ASN A 106 -6.12 -6.64 7.36
CA ASN A 106 -5.13 -5.82 8.06
C ASN A 106 -3.77 -5.88 7.37
N ILE A 107 -3.14 -4.71 7.25
CA ILE A 107 -1.75 -4.59 6.82
C ILE A 107 -0.88 -4.54 8.07
N THR A 108 -0.03 -5.56 8.26
CA THR A 108 0.93 -5.60 9.35
C THR A 108 2.33 -5.29 8.84
N THR A 109 3.06 -4.48 9.59
CA THR A 109 4.47 -4.17 9.30
C THR A 109 5.35 -4.90 10.31
N ALA A 110 6.41 -5.56 9.85
CA ALA A 110 7.38 -6.19 10.73
C ALA A 110 7.99 -5.12 11.67
N SER A 111 7.96 -5.39 12.97
CA SER A 111 8.43 -4.47 14.01
C SER A 111 9.19 -5.18 15.13
N ASP A 112 9.79 -6.34 14.84
CA ASP A 112 10.64 -7.09 15.76
C ASP A 112 11.90 -6.27 16.05
N ILE A 113 12.23 -6.12 17.35
CA ILE A 113 13.43 -5.40 17.80
C ILE A 113 14.71 -6.08 17.33
N ASN A 114 14.70 -7.40 17.17
CA ASN A 114 15.88 -8.16 16.76
C ASN A 114 16.33 -7.93 15.30
N ILE A 115 15.49 -7.29 14.50
CA ILE A 115 15.81 -6.91 13.11
C ILE A 115 16.06 -5.41 12.95
N LYS A 116 16.18 -4.66 14.06
CA LYS A 116 16.35 -3.22 14.06
C LYS A 116 17.66 -2.82 14.70
N ASP A 117 18.39 -1.94 14.04
CA ASP A 117 19.48 -1.19 14.64
C ASP A 117 18.92 0.12 15.21
N ILE A 118 18.93 0.26 16.53
CA ILE A 118 18.46 1.47 17.22
C ILE A 118 19.52 2.54 17.05
N ILE A 119 19.21 3.57 16.29
CA ILE A 119 20.14 4.69 16.02
C ILE A 119 20.05 5.75 17.15
N SER A 120 18.84 6.01 17.64
CA SER A 120 18.60 6.97 18.72
C SER A 120 17.28 6.64 19.42
N GLU A 121 17.23 6.87 20.72
CA GLU A 121 16.00 6.85 21.52
C GLU A 121 15.35 8.24 21.60
N ASP A 122 16.09 9.29 21.27
CA ASP A 122 15.57 10.65 21.18
C ASP A 122 14.64 10.78 19.96
N THR A 123 13.47 11.34 20.19
CA THR A 123 12.47 11.53 19.16
C THR A 123 12.30 13.03 18.88
N CYS A 124 11.92 13.31 17.63
CA CYS A 124 11.55 14.65 17.18
C CYS A 124 10.16 15.10 17.68
N PHE A 125 9.44 14.24 18.40
CA PHE A 125 8.09 14.53 18.85
C PHE A 125 8.11 15.29 20.16
N THR A 126 7.65 16.53 20.12
CA THR A 126 7.38 17.39 21.28
C THR A 126 5.92 17.82 21.27
N VAL A 127 5.39 18.24 22.40
CA VAL A 127 4.01 18.76 22.49
C VAL A 127 3.81 19.94 21.53
N ASP A 128 4.81 20.84 21.47
CA ASP A 128 4.75 22.02 20.59
C ASP A 128 4.72 21.61 19.11
N ASN A 129 5.65 20.73 18.70
CA ASN A 129 5.69 20.24 17.31
C ASN A 129 4.40 19.51 16.90
N ILE A 130 3.72 18.85 17.84
CA ILE A 130 2.46 18.19 17.58
C ILE A 130 1.31 19.20 17.49
N ALA A 131 1.29 20.16 18.41
CA ALA A 131 0.24 21.18 18.49
C ALA A 131 0.30 22.16 17.31
N ASP A 132 1.49 22.49 16.82
CA ASP A 132 1.70 23.41 15.70
C ASP A 132 1.56 22.74 14.34
N ALA A 133 1.38 21.41 14.29
CA ALA A 133 1.25 20.69 13.02
C ALA A 133 -0.03 21.11 12.29
N PRO A 134 0.06 21.55 11.02
CA PRO A 134 -1.11 21.90 10.24
C PRO A 134 -1.96 20.66 10.00
N PHE A 135 -3.28 20.78 10.19
CA PHE A 135 -4.25 19.74 9.91
C PHE A 135 -5.39 20.31 9.10
N PHE A 136 -5.71 19.67 7.96
CA PHE A 136 -6.65 20.23 6.99
C PHE A 136 -7.34 19.16 6.16
N ASP A 137 -8.48 19.52 5.60
CA ASP A 137 -9.14 18.80 4.54
C ASP A 137 -8.53 19.19 3.20
N TYR A 138 -8.32 18.21 2.30
CA TYR A 138 -7.76 18.48 0.98
C TYR A 138 -8.29 17.53 -0.09
N THR A 139 -8.10 17.90 -1.35
CA THR A 139 -8.25 17.02 -2.51
C THR A 139 -6.97 17.02 -3.32
N TYR A 140 -6.62 15.90 -3.93
CA TYR A 140 -5.51 15.91 -4.89
C TYR A 140 -5.86 16.74 -6.13
N LYS A 141 -4.89 17.52 -6.63
CA LYS A 141 -5.11 18.41 -7.79
C LYS A 141 -5.53 17.62 -9.03
N ASN A 142 -5.02 16.39 -9.19
CA ASN A 142 -5.28 15.52 -10.34
C ASN A 142 -6.44 14.54 -10.09
N ASP A 143 -7.13 14.62 -8.96
CA ASP A 143 -8.31 13.80 -8.68
C ASP A 143 -9.55 14.48 -9.27
N GLU A 144 -10.03 13.93 -10.39
CA GLU A 144 -11.27 14.43 -11.04
C GLU A 144 -12.51 14.25 -10.16
N SER A 145 -12.52 13.25 -9.30
CA SER A 145 -13.64 12.96 -8.39
C SER A 145 -13.71 13.93 -7.22
N LYS A 146 -12.62 14.70 -6.99
CA LYS A 146 -12.50 15.64 -5.86
C LYS A 146 -12.82 15.00 -4.51
N ASN A 147 -12.36 13.76 -4.32
CA ASN A 147 -12.53 13.08 -3.04
C ASN A 147 -11.80 13.85 -1.93
N VAL A 148 -12.56 14.30 -0.94
CA VAL A 148 -12.00 14.99 0.22
C VAL A 148 -11.28 14.01 1.12
N GLN A 149 -10.08 14.38 1.51
CA GLN A 149 -9.23 13.63 2.44
C GLN A 149 -8.80 14.55 3.57
N ILE A 150 -8.38 13.98 4.68
CA ILE A 150 -7.85 14.71 5.84
C ILE A 150 -6.36 14.38 5.99
N GLY A 151 -5.59 15.36 6.44
CA GLY A 151 -4.17 15.13 6.65
C GLY A 151 -3.39 16.35 7.09
N THR A 152 -2.08 16.19 7.09
CA THR A 152 -1.11 17.20 7.48
C THR A 152 -0.07 17.40 6.37
N SER A 153 0.80 18.40 6.50
CA SER A 153 1.82 18.73 5.52
C SER A 153 3.09 17.91 5.72
N ALA A 154 3.54 17.19 4.68
CA ALA A 154 4.83 16.53 4.69
C ALA A 154 5.99 17.54 4.83
N GLN A 155 5.87 18.75 4.28
CA GLN A 155 6.87 19.81 4.41
C GLN A 155 7.05 20.26 5.86
N TYR A 156 5.97 20.38 6.62
CA TYR A 156 6.06 20.66 8.05
C TYR A 156 6.85 19.56 8.77
N TRP A 157 6.46 18.30 8.57
CA TRP A 157 7.11 17.17 9.21
C TRP A 157 8.54 16.95 8.75
N GLN A 158 8.90 17.34 7.53
CA GLN A 158 10.29 17.35 7.06
C GLN A 158 11.17 18.29 7.89
N THR A 159 10.62 19.41 8.36
CA THR A 159 11.33 20.37 9.16
C THR A 159 11.51 19.90 10.60
N VAL A 160 10.48 19.36 11.23
CA VAL A 160 10.48 19.01 12.66
C VAL A 160 10.86 17.55 12.93
N CYS A 161 10.58 16.64 12.00
CA CYS A 161 10.84 15.21 12.09
C CYS A 161 11.25 14.60 10.73
N PRO A 162 12.44 14.89 10.21
CA PRO A 162 12.87 14.53 8.86
C PRO A 162 12.75 13.03 8.55
N ASN A 163 13.02 12.18 9.55
CA ASN A 163 12.97 10.72 9.39
C ASN A 163 11.56 10.17 9.10
N SER A 164 10.52 10.99 9.34
CA SER A 164 9.13 10.64 8.99
C SER A 164 8.77 10.91 7.53
N VAL A 165 9.64 11.55 6.77
CA VAL A 165 9.37 12.02 5.40
C VAL A 165 10.37 11.40 4.42
N LYS A 166 9.89 10.99 3.26
CA LYS A 166 10.72 10.53 2.14
C LYS A 166 10.26 11.20 0.85
N ALA A 167 11.20 11.60 0.02
CA ALA A 167 10.93 12.03 -1.35
C ALA A 167 10.93 10.83 -2.29
N ASN A 168 10.04 10.83 -3.29
CA ASN A 168 10.12 9.93 -4.43
C ASN A 168 11.11 10.47 -5.48
N GLU A 169 11.25 9.76 -6.61
CA GLU A 169 12.15 10.15 -7.73
C GLU A 169 11.78 11.51 -8.34
N ASP A 170 10.51 11.91 -8.30
CA ASP A 170 10.02 13.21 -8.80
C ASP A 170 10.12 14.32 -7.75
N GLY A 171 10.68 14.05 -6.58
CA GLY A 171 10.80 15.01 -5.48
C GLY A 171 9.50 15.24 -4.69
N ILE A 172 8.45 14.44 -4.92
CA ILE A 172 7.21 14.54 -4.16
C ILE A 172 7.43 13.90 -2.79
N LEU A 173 7.08 14.65 -1.74
CA LEU A 173 7.25 14.21 -0.36
C LEU A 173 6.11 13.28 0.07
N GLY A 174 6.48 12.13 0.60
CA GLY A 174 5.58 11.19 1.28
C GLY A 174 5.79 11.23 2.78
N LEU A 175 4.73 11.13 3.56
CA LEU A 175 4.74 11.13 5.02
C LEU A 175 4.40 9.75 5.57
N ASN A 176 5.20 9.30 6.52
CA ASN A 176 4.88 8.10 7.33
C ASN A 176 3.83 8.46 8.40
N TYR A 177 2.57 8.49 8.00
CA TYR A 177 1.45 8.81 8.90
C TYR A 177 1.37 7.91 10.13
N GLN A 178 1.65 6.62 9.98
CA GLN A 178 1.62 5.67 11.10
C GLN A 178 2.72 5.98 12.12
N GLY A 179 3.93 6.26 11.65
CA GLY A 179 5.05 6.64 12.50
C GLY A 179 4.79 7.95 13.23
N VAL A 180 4.27 8.94 12.52
CA VAL A 180 3.89 10.24 13.11
C VAL A 180 2.79 10.09 14.16
N ALA A 181 1.73 9.36 13.85
CA ALA A 181 0.62 9.15 14.78
C ALA A 181 1.07 8.42 16.05
N LEU A 182 1.85 7.33 15.90
CA LEU A 182 2.36 6.56 17.04
C LEU A 182 3.34 7.39 17.90
N GLY A 183 4.28 8.09 17.25
CA GLY A 183 5.25 8.94 17.94
C GLY A 183 4.57 10.06 18.72
N SER A 184 3.59 10.73 18.10
CA SER A 184 2.78 11.76 18.75
C SER A 184 2.00 11.21 19.95
N ALA A 185 1.34 10.07 19.80
CA ALA A 185 0.58 9.44 20.87
C ALA A 185 1.48 9.08 22.08
N ILE A 186 2.67 8.52 21.83
CA ILE A 186 3.63 8.18 22.89
C ILE A 186 4.14 9.45 23.59
N CYS A 187 4.47 10.50 22.82
CA CYS A 187 4.92 11.77 23.38
C CYS A 187 3.85 12.39 24.32
N LEU A 188 2.60 12.47 23.84
CA LEU A 188 1.49 13.00 24.61
C LEU A 188 1.20 12.15 25.87
N ALA A 189 1.26 10.82 25.76
CA ALA A 189 1.06 9.94 26.91
C ALA A 189 2.13 10.13 28.00
N LYS A 190 3.40 10.33 27.59
CA LYS A 190 4.48 10.66 28.53
C LYS A 190 4.22 11.99 29.21
N LYS A 191 3.81 13.02 28.46
CA LYS A 191 3.52 14.34 29.04
C LYS A 191 2.33 14.35 29.97
N ILE A 192 1.27 13.62 29.64
CA ILE A 192 0.11 13.42 30.54
C ILE A 192 0.55 12.76 31.85
N LYS A 193 1.44 11.76 31.82
CA LYS A 193 1.96 11.10 33.00
C LYS A 193 2.78 12.06 33.90
N GLU A 194 3.60 12.91 33.28
CA GLU A 194 4.34 13.97 34.01
C GLU A 194 3.38 14.96 34.69
N GLN A 195 2.41 15.47 33.93
CA GLN A 195 1.40 16.39 34.48
C GLN A 195 0.58 15.77 35.60
N GLN A 196 0.25 14.47 35.49
CA GLN A 196 -0.46 13.79 36.58
C GLN A 196 0.39 13.76 37.88
N SER A 197 1.71 13.52 37.76
CA SER A 197 2.62 13.54 38.89
C SER A 197 2.71 14.93 39.53
N GLU A 198 2.81 15.98 38.69
CA GLU A 198 2.82 17.38 39.18
C GLU A 198 1.50 17.75 39.89
N ILE A 199 0.37 17.31 39.34
CA ILE A 199 -0.95 17.51 39.96
C ILE A 199 -1.05 16.83 41.32
N ASP A 200 -0.55 15.62 41.47
CA ASP A 200 -0.62 14.87 42.72
C ASP A 200 0.31 15.48 43.78
N GLU A 201 1.47 15.99 43.39
CA GLU A 201 2.34 16.77 44.24
C GLU A 201 1.67 18.07 44.72
N LEU A 202 1.07 18.84 43.78
CA LEU A 202 0.33 20.07 44.12
C LEU A 202 -0.83 19.79 45.08
N LYS A 203 -1.56 18.70 44.92
CA LYS A 203 -2.63 18.29 45.82
C LYS A 203 -2.09 18.00 47.22
N SER A 204 -0.92 17.35 47.37
CA SER A 204 -0.26 17.10 48.62
C SER A 204 0.12 18.42 49.31
N GLN A 205 0.76 19.35 48.61
CA GLN A 205 1.13 20.66 49.12
C GLN A 205 -0.08 21.46 49.58
N ILE A 206 -1.18 21.42 48.80
CA ILE A 206 -2.44 22.08 49.19
C ILE A 206 -3.02 21.46 50.50
N ALA A 207 -2.96 20.15 50.66
CA ALA A 207 -3.42 19.47 51.85
C ALA A 207 -2.59 19.88 53.11
N GLU A 208 -1.27 19.94 52.95
CA GLU A 208 -0.37 20.42 54.01
C GLU A 208 -0.66 21.87 54.39
N LEU A 209 -0.80 22.77 53.42
CA LEU A 209 -1.15 24.16 53.67
C LEU A 209 -2.49 24.32 54.39
N LYS A 210 -3.51 23.56 53.99
CA LYS A 210 -4.81 23.57 54.69
C LYS A 210 -4.68 23.13 56.14
N THR A 211 -3.86 22.12 56.42
CA THR A 211 -3.59 21.66 57.79
C THR A 211 -2.91 22.75 58.62
N LEU A 212 -1.93 23.44 58.06
CA LEU A 212 -1.23 24.54 58.72
C LEU A 212 -2.15 25.73 58.99
N ILE A 213 -3.08 26.04 58.11
CA ILE A 213 -4.05 27.14 58.30
C ILE A 213 -5.05 26.79 59.41
N ASN A 214 -5.57 25.57 59.42
CA ASN A 214 -6.56 25.13 60.41
C ASN A 214 -6.00 24.95 61.84
N ASN A 215 -4.69 24.85 61.96
CA ASN A 215 -3.99 24.70 63.28
C ASN A 215 -3.55 26.05 63.91
N LYS A 216 -3.91 27.17 63.27
CA LYS A 216 -3.75 28.52 63.83
C LYS A 216 -5.05 29.04 64.40
#